data_9dec145c4e71b30e7f6cfb62d3a96129
#
_entry.id   9dec145c4e71b30e7f6cfb62d3a96129
#
_cell.length_a   1.000
_cell.length_b   1.000
_cell.length_c   1.000
_cell.angle_alpha   90.00
_cell.angle_beta   90.00
_cell.angle_gamma   90.00
#
_symmetry.space_group_name_H-M   'P 1'
#
loop_
_entity.id
_entity.type
_entity.pdbx_description
1 polymer ?
#
loop_
_entity_poly.entity_id
_entity_poly.type
_entity_poly.pdbx_seq_one_letter_code
_entity_poly.pdbx_strand_id
1 'polypeptide(L)'
;MANTTKLALEASLKELLRTKPIDRITINDLTEHCGISRMTFYYHFKDIYDLVEWACVEDGKRALQDKKTYDTWLEGIAQIFEAVLENKPFIMNVYHAVAHEKVEQYLYKLTYELIVNVVEEKCKGIAIADGDKRFIADFYKYKVRNTRSS
;
A
#
# COMPACT_ATOMS: atom_id res chain seq x y z
N MET A 1 -17.15 12.75 4.74
CA MET A 1 -18.08 11.60 4.93
C MET A 1 -17.66 10.34 4.16
N ALA A 2 -17.43 10.40 2.88
CA ALA A 2 -17.02 9.19 2.13
C ALA A 2 -15.75 8.50 2.65
N ASN A 3 -14.78 9.25 3.16
CA ASN A 3 -13.54 8.71 3.70
C ASN A 3 -13.72 8.00 5.05
N THR A 4 -14.64 8.49 5.89
CA THR A 4 -14.93 7.88 7.20
C THR A 4 -15.47 6.46 7.06
N THR A 5 -16.38 6.23 6.11
CA THR A 5 -16.93 4.89 5.83
C THR A 5 -15.86 3.94 5.33
N LYS A 6 -14.96 4.39 4.44
CA LYS A 6 -13.85 3.58 3.95
C LYS A 6 -12.91 3.18 5.09
N LEU A 7 -12.56 4.11 5.97
CA LEU A 7 -11.73 3.85 7.16
C LEU A 7 -12.39 2.87 8.13
N ALA A 8 -13.71 2.99 8.34
CA ALA A 8 -14.45 2.04 9.16
C ALA A 8 -14.46 0.63 8.57
N LEU A 9 -14.63 0.52 7.25
CA LEU A 9 -14.53 -0.76 6.54
C LEU A 9 -13.13 -1.36 6.61
N GLU A 10 -12.08 -0.55 6.48
CA GLU A 10 -10.69 -0.97 6.65
C GLU A 10 -10.44 -1.51 8.06
N ALA A 11 -10.86 -0.78 9.09
CA ALA A 11 -10.71 -1.20 10.48
C ALA A 11 -11.44 -2.53 10.74
N SER A 12 -12.66 -2.68 10.24
CA SER A 12 -13.43 -3.92 10.33
C SER A 12 -12.77 -5.08 9.61
N LEU A 13 -12.24 -4.85 8.40
CA LEU A 13 -11.49 -5.86 7.67
C LEU A 13 -10.27 -6.34 8.45
N LYS A 14 -9.47 -5.42 8.98
CA LYS A 14 -8.28 -5.74 9.77
C LYS A 14 -8.61 -6.53 11.03
N GLU A 15 -9.69 -6.18 11.71
CA GLU A 15 -10.14 -6.91 12.91
C GLU A 15 -10.62 -8.32 12.57
N LEU A 16 -11.42 -8.49 11.53
CA LEU A 16 -11.88 -9.81 11.07
C LEU A 16 -10.72 -10.72 10.61
N LEU A 17 -9.70 -10.14 9.96
CA LEU A 17 -8.51 -10.87 9.52
C LEU A 17 -7.62 -11.37 10.67
N ARG A 18 -7.83 -10.89 11.90
CA ARG A 18 -7.17 -11.44 13.09
C ARG A 18 -7.74 -12.79 13.49
N THR A 19 -8.97 -13.08 13.13
CA THR A 19 -9.72 -14.26 13.58
C THR A 19 -9.97 -15.27 12.48
N LYS A 20 -10.01 -14.84 11.21
CA LYS A 20 -10.28 -15.72 10.07
C LYS A 20 -9.56 -15.25 8.80
N PRO A 21 -9.20 -16.19 7.89
CA PRO A 21 -8.56 -15.84 6.64
C PRO A 21 -9.52 -15.08 5.70
N ILE A 22 -8.96 -14.30 4.77
CA ILE A 22 -9.70 -13.40 3.89
C ILE A 22 -10.74 -14.11 3.02
N ASP A 23 -10.45 -15.33 2.57
CA ASP A 23 -11.34 -16.14 1.75
C ASP A 23 -12.62 -16.59 2.48
N ARG A 24 -12.62 -16.49 3.81
CA ARG A 24 -13.77 -16.76 4.67
C ARG A 24 -14.49 -15.50 5.16
N ILE A 25 -13.99 -14.33 4.81
CA ILE A 25 -14.64 -13.05 5.14
C ILE A 25 -15.64 -12.72 4.04
N THR A 26 -16.88 -12.50 4.41
CA THR A 26 -17.94 -12.07 3.50
C THR A 26 -18.23 -10.58 3.61
N ILE A 27 -18.86 -10.01 2.57
CA ILE A 27 -19.32 -8.61 2.64
C ILE A 27 -20.34 -8.44 3.78
N ASN A 28 -21.15 -9.47 4.08
CA ASN A 28 -22.04 -9.43 5.23
C ASN A 28 -21.29 -9.30 6.55
N ASP A 29 -20.24 -10.09 6.75
CA ASP A 29 -19.40 -9.98 7.96
C ASP A 29 -18.88 -8.55 8.16
N LEU A 30 -18.38 -7.94 7.07
CA LEU A 30 -17.85 -6.57 7.10
C LEU A 30 -18.95 -5.55 7.41
N THR A 31 -20.08 -5.63 6.73
CA THR A 31 -21.16 -4.66 6.86
C THR A 31 -21.87 -4.76 8.22
N GLU A 32 -22.05 -5.96 8.75
CA GLU A 32 -22.55 -6.18 10.10
C GLU A 32 -21.57 -5.64 11.16
N HIS A 33 -20.27 -5.91 11.00
CA HIS A 33 -19.25 -5.42 11.92
C HIS A 33 -19.12 -3.89 11.91
N CYS A 34 -19.29 -3.26 10.73
CA CYS A 34 -19.27 -1.80 10.57
C CYS A 34 -20.60 -1.12 10.94
N GLY A 35 -21.71 -1.85 11.00
CA GLY A 35 -23.06 -1.27 11.15
C GLY A 35 -23.53 -0.50 9.91
N ILE A 36 -23.15 -0.93 8.69
CA ILE A 36 -23.56 -0.30 7.43
C ILE A 36 -24.33 -1.30 6.55
N SER A 37 -25.01 -0.78 5.52
CA SER A 37 -25.70 -1.62 4.55
C SER A 37 -24.74 -2.16 3.48
N ARG A 38 -25.13 -3.31 2.85
CA ARG A 38 -24.40 -3.83 1.68
C ARG A 38 -24.36 -2.83 0.51
N MET A 39 -25.42 -2.04 0.34
CA MET A 39 -25.47 -1.00 -0.68
C MET A 39 -24.41 0.06 -0.42
N THR A 40 -24.19 0.46 0.84
CA THR A 40 -23.14 1.38 1.25
C THR A 40 -21.75 0.81 0.95
N PHE A 41 -21.53 -0.49 1.18
CA PHE A 41 -20.29 -1.16 0.80
C PHE A 41 -20.04 -1.04 -0.70
N TYR A 42 -21.01 -1.45 -1.54
CA TYR A 42 -20.88 -1.42 -3.01
C TYR A 42 -20.80 -0.01 -3.60
N TYR A 43 -21.23 1.01 -2.87
CA TYR A 43 -20.99 2.40 -3.26
C TYR A 43 -19.49 2.77 -3.23
N HIS A 44 -18.71 2.14 -2.33
CA HIS A 44 -17.31 2.47 -2.12
C HIS A 44 -16.34 1.47 -2.75
N PHE A 45 -16.69 0.19 -2.77
CA PHE A 45 -15.83 -0.91 -3.19
C PHE A 45 -16.59 -1.93 -4.03
N LYS A 46 -15.94 -2.43 -5.06
CA LYS A 46 -16.48 -3.45 -5.94
C LYS A 46 -16.61 -4.80 -5.24
N ASP A 47 -15.59 -5.17 -4.49
CA ASP A 47 -15.48 -6.41 -3.74
C ASP A 47 -14.52 -6.24 -2.54
N ILE A 48 -14.29 -7.33 -1.78
CA ILE A 48 -13.40 -7.31 -0.62
C ILE A 48 -11.95 -7.05 -1.05
N TYR A 49 -11.52 -7.54 -2.20
CA TYR A 49 -10.15 -7.35 -2.68
C TYR A 49 -9.87 -5.89 -3.08
N ASP A 50 -10.88 -5.19 -3.61
CA ASP A 50 -10.81 -3.76 -3.87
C ASP A 50 -10.64 -2.96 -2.55
N LEU A 51 -11.34 -3.35 -1.49
CA LEU A 51 -11.13 -2.80 -0.15
C LEU A 51 -9.72 -3.10 0.38
N VAL A 52 -9.21 -4.32 0.19
CA VAL A 52 -7.85 -4.72 0.58
C VAL A 52 -6.82 -3.86 -0.14
N GLU A 53 -6.95 -3.71 -1.45
CA GLU A 53 -6.04 -2.89 -2.27
C GLU A 53 -6.03 -1.44 -1.77
N TRP A 54 -7.20 -0.87 -1.53
CA TRP A 54 -7.33 0.47 -0.98
C TRP A 54 -6.69 0.59 0.41
N ALA A 55 -6.91 -0.37 1.31
CA ALA A 55 -6.34 -0.39 2.66
C ALA A 55 -4.80 -0.45 2.61
N CYS A 56 -4.22 -1.28 1.75
CA CYS A 56 -2.78 -1.35 1.55
C CYS A 56 -2.19 -0.02 1.06
N VAL A 57 -2.87 0.64 0.09
CA VAL A 57 -2.45 1.95 -0.42
C VAL A 57 -2.47 3.01 0.67
N GLU A 58 -3.52 3.04 1.48
CA GLU A 58 -3.64 4.02 2.59
C GLU A 58 -2.63 3.76 3.71
N ASP A 59 -2.39 2.49 4.06
CA ASP A 59 -1.35 2.14 5.05
C ASP A 59 0.04 2.58 4.58
N GLY A 60 0.36 2.37 3.30
CA GLY A 60 1.62 2.81 2.73
C GLY A 60 1.75 4.32 2.70
N LYS A 61 0.70 5.06 2.34
CA LYS A 61 0.69 6.52 2.40
C LYS A 61 0.90 7.01 3.83
N ARG A 62 0.24 6.40 4.81
CA ARG A 62 0.41 6.73 6.24
C ARG A 62 1.84 6.47 6.70
N ALA A 63 2.42 5.33 6.34
CA ALA A 63 3.81 5.00 6.70
C ALA A 63 4.83 5.98 6.12
N LEU A 64 4.54 6.56 4.93
CA LEU A 64 5.44 7.49 4.25
C LEU A 64 5.12 8.97 4.47
N GLN A 65 4.13 9.30 5.30
CA GLN A 65 3.47 10.62 5.32
C GLN A 65 4.44 11.81 5.34
N ASP A 66 5.50 11.79 6.15
CA ASP A 66 6.44 12.89 6.33
C ASP A 66 7.89 12.53 5.91
N LYS A 67 8.13 11.36 5.31
CA LYS A 67 9.46 10.78 5.08
C LYS A 67 9.78 10.58 3.60
N LYS A 68 9.43 11.57 2.76
CA LYS A 68 9.59 11.51 1.29
C LYS A 68 10.75 12.35 0.78
N THR A 69 11.57 12.92 1.67
CA THR A 69 12.72 13.74 1.31
C THR A 69 14.00 12.91 1.28
N TYR A 70 15.05 13.45 0.63
CA TYR A 70 16.35 12.77 0.61
C TYR A 70 16.89 12.53 2.01
N ASP A 71 16.75 13.47 2.92
CA ASP A 71 17.27 13.36 4.29
C ASP A 71 16.47 12.36 5.14
N THR A 72 15.23 12.08 4.77
CA THR A 72 14.31 11.20 5.52
C THR A 72 14.02 9.86 4.85
N TRP A 73 14.56 9.58 3.66
CA TRP A 73 14.22 8.39 2.89
C TRP A 73 14.57 7.07 3.60
N LEU A 74 15.71 7.03 4.33
CA LEU A 74 16.10 5.86 5.13
C LEU A 74 15.11 5.61 6.27
N GLU A 75 14.67 6.67 6.94
CA GLU A 75 13.62 6.59 7.97
C GLU A 75 12.29 6.14 7.34
N GLY A 76 11.96 6.64 6.15
CA GLY A 76 10.77 6.21 5.40
C GLY A 76 10.78 4.73 5.07
N ILE A 77 11.91 4.18 4.63
CA ILE A 77 12.09 2.74 4.40
C ILE A 77 11.93 1.97 5.71
N ALA A 78 12.57 2.40 6.80
CA ALA A 78 12.45 1.76 8.11
C ALA A 78 10.99 1.74 8.57
N GLN A 79 10.25 2.83 8.41
CA GLN A 79 8.83 2.90 8.76
C GLN A 79 7.95 1.98 7.91
N ILE A 80 8.28 1.77 6.62
CA ILE A 80 7.59 0.77 5.80
C ILE A 80 7.79 -0.63 6.40
N PHE A 81 9.01 -0.98 6.78
CA PHE A 81 9.29 -2.27 7.41
C PHE A 81 8.57 -2.42 8.75
N GLU A 82 8.56 -1.40 9.59
CA GLU A 82 7.82 -1.40 10.85
C GLU A 82 6.32 -1.58 10.62
N ALA A 83 5.72 -0.82 9.69
CA ALA A 83 4.31 -0.96 9.33
C ALA A 83 3.97 -2.37 8.79
N VAL A 84 4.88 -2.99 8.02
CA VAL A 84 4.73 -4.38 7.55
C VAL A 84 4.76 -5.35 8.73
N LEU A 85 5.67 -5.16 9.68
CA LEU A 85 5.79 -6.02 10.87
C LEU A 85 4.57 -5.89 11.79
N GLU A 86 4.11 -4.68 12.04
CA GLU A 86 2.91 -4.41 12.85
C GLU A 86 1.65 -5.01 12.24
N ASN A 87 1.53 -4.97 10.91
CA ASN A 87 0.41 -5.50 10.17
C ASN A 87 0.67 -6.90 9.58
N LYS A 88 1.67 -7.63 10.09
CA LYS A 88 2.09 -8.93 9.56
C LYS A 88 0.94 -9.91 9.35
N PRO A 89 -0.01 -10.13 10.28
CA PRO A 89 -1.13 -11.04 10.06
C PRO A 89 -2.00 -10.64 8.86
N PHE A 90 -2.28 -9.33 8.71
CA PHE A 90 -3.02 -8.79 7.58
C PHE A 90 -2.27 -9.02 6.26
N ILE A 91 -0.99 -8.65 6.22
CA ILE A 91 -0.15 -8.77 5.01
C ILE A 91 0.02 -10.22 4.60
N MET A 92 0.22 -11.14 5.54
CA MET A 92 0.34 -12.58 5.25
C MET A 92 -0.98 -13.15 4.72
N ASN A 93 -2.12 -12.76 5.29
CA ASN A 93 -3.43 -13.16 4.77
C ASN A 93 -3.65 -12.66 3.33
N VAL A 94 -3.33 -11.38 3.07
CA VAL A 94 -3.42 -10.79 1.74
C VAL A 94 -2.46 -11.48 0.77
N TYR A 95 -1.23 -11.73 1.17
CA TYR A 95 -0.21 -12.38 0.34
C TYR A 95 -0.60 -13.79 -0.07
N HIS A 96 -1.26 -14.56 0.79
CA HIS A 96 -1.70 -15.91 0.49
C HIS A 96 -2.99 -15.98 -0.34
N ALA A 97 -3.84 -14.96 -0.25
CA ALA A 97 -5.17 -14.98 -0.87
C ALA A 97 -5.27 -14.14 -2.16
N VAL A 98 -4.44 -13.12 -2.30
CA VAL A 98 -4.39 -12.26 -3.48
C VAL A 98 -3.24 -12.70 -4.39
N ALA A 99 -3.41 -12.62 -5.69
CA ALA A 99 -2.34 -12.88 -6.64
C ALA A 99 -1.11 -12.05 -6.28
N HIS A 100 0.04 -12.72 -6.09
CA HIS A 100 1.33 -12.10 -5.71
C HIS A 100 1.66 -10.86 -6.55
N GLU A 101 1.25 -10.89 -7.81
CA GLU A 101 1.40 -9.80 -8.77
C GLU A 101 0.79 -8.47 -8.27
N LYS A 102 -0.37 -8.49 -7.62
CA LYS A 102 -1.01 -7.25 -7.10
C LYS A 102 -0.25 -6.67 -5.92
N VAL A 103 0.24 -7.53 -5.00
CA VAL A 103 1.05 -7.09 -3.86
C VAL A 103 2.38 -6.53 -4.34
N GLU A 104 3.00 -7.18 -5.32
CA GLU A 104 4.24 -6.70 -5.93
C GLU A 104 4.05 -5.36 -6.64
N GLN A 105 2.99 -5.21 -7.43
CA GLN A 105 2.67 -3.94 -8.11
C GLN A 105 2.46 -2.81 -7.10
N TYR A 106 1.84 -3.08 -5.98
CA TYR A 106 1.60 -2.10 -4.94
C TYR A 106 2.89 -1.65 -4.24
N LEU A 107 3.69 -2.60 -3.75
CA LEU A 107 5.00 -2.31 -3.13
C LEU A 107 5.92 -1.56 -4.10
N TYR A 108 5.86 -1.94 -5.35
CA TYR A 108 6.54 -1.32 -6.44
C TYR A 108 6.15 0.15 -6.65
N LYS A 109 4.84 0.44 -6.70
CA LYS A 109 4.34 1.82 -6.83
C LYS A 109 4.82 2.69 -5.67
N LEU A 110 4.75 2.16 -4.46
CA LEU A 110 5.16 2.84 -3.23
C LEU A 110 6.66 3.17 -3.23
N THR A 111 7.49 2.20 -3.58
CA THR A 111 8.95 2.36 -3.69
C THR A 111 9.30 3.34 -4.82
N TYR A 112 8.60 3.27 -5.95
CA TYR A 112 8.82 4.16 -7.08
C TYR A 112 8.53 5.62 -6.72
N GLU A 113 7.41 5.91 -6.08
CA GLU A 113 7.06 7.26 -5.63
C GLU A 113 8.13 7.82 -4.65
N LEU A 114 8.64 6.98 -3.74
CA LEU A 114 9.71 7.39 -2.83
C LEU A 114 10.99 7.73 -3.59
N ILE A 115 11.41 6.88 -4.52
CA ILE A 115 12.64 7.09 -5.31
C ILE A 115 12.51 8.34 -6.18
N VAL A 116 11.39 8.55 -6.85
CA VAL A 116 11.14 9.74 -7.67
C VAL A 116 11.27 11.01 -6.84
N ASN A 117 10.65 11.07 -5.67
CA ASN A 117 10.73 12.25 -4.80
C ASN A 117 12.18 12.54 -4.35
N VAL A 118 12.94 11.51 -4.01
CA VAL A 118 14.37 11.64 -3.65
C VAL A 118 15.21 12.15 -4.83
N VAL A 119 14.98 11.61 -6.03
CA VAL A 119 15.68 12.03 -7.25
C VAL A 119 15.33 13.48 -7.58
N GLU A 120 14.06 13.86 -7.54
CA GLU A 120 13.62 15.23 -7.81
C GLU A 120 14.24 16.23 -6.82
N GLU A 121 14.31 15.87 -5.55
CA GLU A 121 14.92 16.72 -4.54
C GLU A 121 16.42 16.91 -4.77
N LYS A 122 17.16 15.82 -5.08
CA LYS A 122 18.60 15.88 -5.39
C LYS A 122 18.90 16.59 -6.70
N CYS A 123 17.98 16.56 -7.64
CA CYS A 123 18.15 17.26 -8.92
C CYS A 123 17.74 18.73 -8.86
N LYS A 124 17.27 19.25 -7.71
CA LYS A 124 17.00 20.69 -7.54
C LYS A 124 18.30 21.48 -7.73
N GLY A 125 18.31 22.36 -8.72
CA GLY A 125 19.48 23.18 -9.06
C GLY A 125 20.48 22.56 -10.02
N ILE A 126 20.25 21.33 -10.49
CA ILE A 126 21.05 20.68 -11.53
C ILE A 126 20.18 20.61 -12.81
N ALA A 127 20.73 21.07 -13.93
CA ALA A 127 20.06 20.99 -15.24
C ALA A 127 20.05 19.55 -15.76
N ILE A 128 19.16 18.72 -15.21
CA ILE A 128 18.93 17.34 -15.66
C ILE A 128 17.59 17.30 -16.39
N ALA A 129 17.58 16.72 -17.58
CA ALA A 129 16.36 16.53 -18.35
C ALA A 129 15.38 15.62 -17.61
N ASP A 130 14.08 15.91 -17.71
CA ASP A 130 13.03 15.10 -17.05
C ASP A 130 13.04 13.61 -17.51
N GLY A 131 13.52 13.35 -18.72
CA GLY A 131 13.74 12.00 -19.23
C GLY A 131 14.82 11.22 -18.45
N ASP A 132 15.89 11.90 -18.04
CA ASP A 132 17.00 11.27 -17.29
C ASP A 132 16.57 10.98 -15.83
N LYS A 133 15.76 11.85 -15.23
CA LYS A 133 15.16 11.61 -13.89
C LYS A 133 14.28 10.37 -13.89
N ARG A 134 13.45 10.21 -14.92
CA ARG A 134 12.61 9.03 -15.13
C ARG A 134 13.45 7.78 -15.38
N PHE A 135 14.50 7.88 -16.19
CA PHE A 135 15.42 6.79 -16.44
C PHE A 135 16.10 6.29 -15.15
N ILE A 136 16.59 7.21 -14.30
CA ILE A 136 17.18 6.86 -13.01
C ILE A 136 16.17 6.16 -12.11
N ALA A 137 14.96 6.68 -11.99
CA ALA A 137 13.88 6.07 -11.21
C ALA A 137 13.51 4.68 -11.74
N ASP A 138 13.40 4.51 -13.06
CA ASP A 138 13.12 3.23 -13.71
C ASP A 138 14.27 2.22 -13.55
N PHE A 139 15.54 2.68 -13.61
CA PHE A 139 16.71 1.82 -13.42
C PHE A 139 16.74 1.19 -12.02
N TYR A 140 16.53 1.98 -10.97
CA TYR A 140 16.46 1.46 -9.61
C TYR A 140 15.26 0.55 -9.40
N LYS A 141 14.17 0.84 -10.05
CA LYS A 141 12.96 0.06 -10.11
C LYS A 141 13.21 -1.38 -10.63
N TYR A 142 13.95 -1.52 -11.73
CA TYR A 142 14.31 -2.83 -12.29
C TYR A 142 15.30 -3.59 -11.42
N LYS A 143 16.21 -2.90 -10.76
CA LYS A 143 17.19 -3.52 -9.85
C LYS A 143 16.52 -4.18 -8.64
N VAL A 144 15.56 -3.53 -8.01
CA VAL A 144 14.81 -4.09 -6.86
C VAL A 144 14.04 -5.35 -7.27
N ARG A 145 13.53 -5.41 -8.50
CA ARG A 145 12.83 -6.58 -9.04
C ARG A 145 13.75 -7.78 -9.30
N ASN A 146 14.97 -7.53 -9.80
CA ASN A 146 15.88 -8.60 -10.22
C ASN A 146 16.77 -9.16 -9.10
N THR A 147 16.82 -8.56 -7.92
CA THR A 147 17.59 -9.05 -6.77
C THR A 147 16.93 -10.28 -6.11
N ARG A 148 15.74 -10.69 -6.56
CA ARG A 148 15.00 -11.86 -6.07
C ARG A 148 15.14 -13.13 -6.93
N SER A 149 15.94 -13.09 -7.98
CA SER A 149 16.14 -14.26 -8.89
C SER A 149 17.55 -14.86 -8.80
N SER A 150 18.19 -14.78 -7.63
CA SER A 150 19.46 -15.51 -7.37
C SER A 150 19.36 -16.24 -6.05
#